data_43162249998eaccfe1f8e39d5e82c737
#
_entry.id   43162249998eaccfe1f8e39d5e82c737
#
_cell.length_a   1.000
_cell.length_b   1.000
_cell.length_c   1.000
_cell.angle_alpha   90.00
_cell.angle_beta   90.00
_cell.angle_gamma   90.00
#
_symmetry.space_group_name_H-M   'P 1'
#
loop_
_entity.id
_entity.type
_entity.pdbx_description
1 polymer ?
#
loop_
_entity_poly.entity_id
_entity_poly.type
_entity_poly.pdbx_seq_one_letter_code
_entity_poly.pdbx_strand_id
1 'polypeptide(L)'
;MKIIWICLLSLSTIFASEYYAKLEPIDSFQVKSAVAGKVVFSNSKIEGLKANNSTIIELDSSVNKIELEQSKNKLKYIEEMITIEKNNYDRLNQVSSKSAFEKDTQKLKVINLESSKADMIIKIESLKDTIDNKKLVEKSNYIFNIAVKEGDYVNAGTLLYESKDLSKGKLEIFVPIAQINEIKNKDIYLDDVKSDVKISKIYDVADVTNISSYKVELIISNVNTFSKLVKIEFR
;
A
#
# COMPACT_ATOMS: atom_id res chain seq x y z
N MET A 1 82.00 1.85 14.93
CA MET A 1 80.86 2.20 14.08
C MET A 1 79.68 1.34 14.53
N LYS A 2 78.72 1.96 15.24
CA LYS A 2 77.49 1.28 15.66
C LYS A 2 76.37 1.70 14.71
N ILE A 3 75.88 0.76 13.89
CA ILE A 3 74.76 0.96 12.98
C ILE A 3 73.48 0.80 13.80
N ILE A 4 72.77 1.92 13.99
CA ILE A 4 71.45 1.94 14.63
C ILE A 4 70.44 1.64 13.53
N TRP A 5 69.78 0.47 13.60
CA TRP A 5 68.67 0.06 12.77
C TRP A 5 67.37 0.70 13.32
N ILE A 6 66.88 1.75 12.69
CA ILE A 6 65.62 2.37 13.00
C ILE A 6 64.53 1.56 12.27
N CYS A 7 63.81 0.70 13.02
CA CYS A 7 62.58 0.09 12.54
C CYS A 7 61.48 1.16 12.47
N LEU A 8 61.19 1.63 11.29
CA LEU A 8 60.00 2.45 11.02
C LEU A 8 58.77 1.54 11.10
N LEU A 9 58.10 1.54 12.24
CA LEU A 9 56.77 0.96 12.37
C LEU A 9 55.79 1.86 11.58
N SER A 10 55.41 1.44 10.37
CA SER A 10 54.32 2.07 9.63
C SER A 10 53.00 1.73 10.34
N LEU A 11 52.50 2.65 11.16
CA LEU A 11 51.16 2.60 11.69
C LEU A 11 50.20 2.80 10.51
N SER A 12 49.70 1.71 9.91
CA SER A 12 48.57 1.77 9.02
C SER A 12 47.33 2.16 9.81
N THR A 13 46.99 3.43 9.82
CA THR A 13 45.69 3.90 10.32
C THR A 13 44.61 3.31 9.43
N ILE A 14 43.93 2.29 9.93
CA ILE A 14 42.69 1.78 9.32
C ILE A 14 41.65 2.87 9.51
N PHE A 15 41.40 3.68 8.49
CA PHE A 15 40.26 4.59 8.47
C PHE A 15 39.00 3.76 8.37
N ALA A 16 38.38 3.47 9.50
CA ALA A 16 37.00 2.98 9.52
C ALA A 16 36.10 4.14 9.07
N SER A 17 35.32 3.95 8.03
CA SER A 17 34.32 4.94 7.65
C SER A 17 33.16 4.85 8.61
N GLU A 18 32.90 5.95 9.33
CA GLU A 18 31.88 6.06 10.37
C GLU A 18 30.68 6.86 9.86
N TYR A 19 29.48 6.32 10.03
CA TYR A 19 28.22 6.93 9.61
C TYR A 19 27.23 6.90 10.76
N TYR A 20 26.28 7.81 10.73
CA TYR A 20 25.17 7.86 11.66
C TYR A 20 23.86 7.87 10.92
N ALA A 21 22.93 7.00 11.31
CA ALA A 21 21.59 6.98 10.75
C ALA A 21 20.53 6.79 11.84
N LYS A 22 19.37 7.36 11.60
CA LYS A 22 18.20 7.12 12.43
C LYS A 22 17.60 5.77 12.06
N LEU A 23 17.37 4.91 13.04
CA LEU A 23 16.69 3.64 12.82
C LEU A 23 15.20 3.88 12.62
N GLU A 24 14.75 3.76 11.39
CA GLU A 24 13.38 3.99 11.00
C GLU A 24 12.62 2.67 10.77
N PRO A 25 11.27 2.67 10.84
CA PRO A 25 10.45 1.57 10.35
C PRO A 25 10.81 1.21 8.91
N ILE A 26 10.62 -0.07 8.53
CA ILE A 26 10.93 -0.51 7.16
C ILE A 26 10.13 0.26 6.13
N ASP A 27 8.85 0.51 6.41
CA ASP A 27 7.95 1.31 5.58
C ASP A 27 7.07 2.24 6.40
N SER A 28 6.65 3.34 5.76
CA SER A 28 5.69 4.31 6.30
C SER A 28 4.65 4.63 5.23
N PHE A 29 3.38 4.57 5.61
CA PHE A 29 2.26 4.72 4.70
C PHE A 29 1.41 5.92 5.09
N GLN A 30 1.04 6.72 4.10
CA GLN A 30 0.01 7.75 4.20
C GLN A 30 -1.28 7.20 3.60
N VAL A 31 -2.21 6.80 4.45
CA VAL A 31 -3.49 6.26 4.01
C VAL A 31 -4.45 7.40 3.73
N LYS A 32 -4.86 7.50 2.48
CA LYS A 32 -5.74 8.55 1.99
C LYS A 32 -7.10 7.98 1.60
N SER A 33 -8.14 8.79 1.72
CA SER A 33 -9.48 8.39 1.30
C SER A 33 -9.53 8.19 -0.22
N ALA A 34 -10.08 7.05 -0.65
CA ALA A 34 -10.36 6.79 -2.06
C ALA A 34 -11.66 7.45 -2.53
N VAL A 35 -12.59 7.73 -1.59
CA VAL A 35 -13.94 8.24 -1.87
C VAL A 35 -14.30 9.40 -0.93
N ALA A 36 -15.28 10.21 -1.33
CA ALA A 36 -15.80 11.25 -0.46
C ALA A 36 -16.83 10.69 0.52
N GLY A 37 -16.91 11.30 1.72
CA GLY A 37 -17.91 10.93 2.71
C GLY A 37 -17.71 11.59 4.08
N LYS A 38 -18.73 11.47 4.93
CA LYS A 38 -18.68 11.89 6.32
C LYS A 38 -18.03 10.78 7.16
N VAL A 39 -17.09 11.13 8.02
CA VAL A 39 -16.49 10.21 9.01
C VAL A 39 -17.53 9.90 10.07
N VAL A 40 -17.94 8.65 10.20
CA VAL A 40 -18.88 8.17 11.22
C VAL A 40 -18.18 7.42 12.35
N PHE A 41 -16.93 7.02 12.13
CA PHE A 41 -16.10 6.41 13.15
C PHE A 41 -14.63 6.75 12.92
N SER A 42 -13.93 7.13 13.99
CA SER A 42 -12.47 7.34 14.02
C SER A 42 -11.92 6.75 15.31
N ASN A 43 -11.05 5.77 15.19
CA ASN A 43 -10.49 5.01 16.31
C ASN A 43 -9.26 5.73 16.92
N SER A 44 -9.46 6.88 17.54
CA SER A 44 -8.38 7.62 18.18
C SER A 44 -7.64 6.86 19.30
N LYS A 45 -8.26 5.83 19.88
CA LYS A 45 -7.64 5.03 20.96
C LYS A 45 -6.50 4.14 20.47
N ILE A 46 -6.44 3.85 19.18
CA ILE A 46 -5.40 2.99 18.60
C ILE A 46 -4.17 3.79 18.15
N GLU A 47 -4.24 5.11 18.18
CA GLU A 47 -3.09 5.97 17.87
C GLU A 47 -1.96 5.69 18.87
N GLY A 48 -0.76 5.49 18.36
CA GLY A 48 0.39 5.06 19.17
C GLY A 48 0.45 3.54 19.44
N LEU A 49 -0.42 2.73 18.85
CA LEU A 49 -0.48 1.27 19.04
C LEU A 49 -0.46 0.52 17.71
N LYS A 50 -0.23 -0.81 17.77
CA LYS A 50 -0.44 -1.70 16.62
C LYS A 50 -1.91 -1.93 16.37
N ALA A 51 -2.29 -1.94 15.11
CA ALA A 51 -3.70 -1.99 14.69
C ALA A 51 -4.43 -3.30 15.05
N ASN A 52 -3.77 -4.45 15.03
CA ASN A 52 -4.33 -5.75 15.37
C ASN A 52 -5.67 -6.06 14.66
N ASN A 53 -5.69 -5.87 13.34
CA ASN A 53 -6.88 -6.07 12.49
C ASN A 53 -8.09 -5.21 12.91
N SER A 54 -7.84 -3.96 13.25
CA SER A 54 -8.87 -3.02 13.70
C SER A 54 -9.34 -2.09 12.59
N THR A 55 -10.62 -1.71 12.65
CA THR A 55 -11.12 -0.58 11.86
C THR A 55 -10.53 0.72 12.42
N ILE A 56 -9.91 1.50 11.57
CA ILE A 56 -9.30 2.79 11.93
C ILE A 56 -10.27 3.93 11.63
N ILE A 57 -10.80 3.96 10.41
CA ILE A 57 -11.75 4.98 9.96
C ILE A 57 -12.92 4.28 9.28
N GLU A 58 -14.14 4.79 9.51
CA GLU A 58 -15.32 4.41 8.74
C GLU A 58 -16.05 5.67 8.25
N LEU A 59 -16.34 5.71 6.95
CA LEU A 59 -17.16 6.74 6.33
C LEU A 59 -18.61 6.25 6.20
N ASP A 60 -19.55 7.16 6.24
CA ASP A 60 -20.97 6.84 6.07
C ASP A 60 -21.21 6.16 4.71
N SER A 61 -21.70 4.92 4.76
CA SER A 61 -22.03 4.10 3.60
C SER A 61 -23.52 3.74 3.54
N SER A 62 -24.37 4.33 4.39
CA SER A 62 -25.78 3.97 4.54
C SER A 62 -26.55 4.07 3.23
N VAL A 63 -26.42 5.18 2.52
CA VAL A 63 -27.08 5.39 1.20
C VAL A 63 -26.55 4.40 0.16
N ASN A 64 -25.25 4.15 0.12
CA ASN A 64 -24.67 3.20 -0.83
C ASN A 64 -25.14 1.76 -0.59
N LYS A 65 -25.32 1.35 0.69
CA LYS A 65 -25.88 0.03 1.04
C LYS A 65 -27.33 -0.12 0.57
N ILE A 66 -28.14 0.91 0.76
CA ILE A 66 -29.53 0.93 0.26
C ILE A 66 -29.55 0.83 -1.27
N GLU A 67 -28.72 1.64 -1.94
CA GLU A 67 -28.61 1.64 -3.40
C GLU A 67 -28.14 0.29 -3.96
N LEU A 68 -27.19 -0.36 -3.27
CA LEU A 68 -26.71 -1.70 -3.60
C LEU A 68 -27.85 -2.72 -3.53
N GLU A 69 -28.65 -2.69 -2.47
CA GLU A 69 -29.77 -3.61 -2.29
C GLU A 69 -30.86 -3.41 -3.37
N GLN A 70 -31.20 -2.16 -3.66
CA GLN A 70 -32.16 -1.85 -4.74
C GLN A 70 -31.62 -2.26 -6.13
N SER A 71 -30.32 -2.11 -6.36
CA SER A 71 -29.69 -2.54 -7.60
C SER A 71 -29.70 -4.05 -7.77
N LYS A 72 -29.49 -4.82 -6.70
CA LYS A 72 -29.63 -6.29 -6.71
C LYS A 72 -31.06 -6.73 -7.02
N ASN A 73 -32.06 -6.08 -6.41
CA ASN A 73 -33.47 -6.37 -6.69
C ASN A 73 -33.82 -6.08 -8.14
N LYS A 74 -33.33 -4.95 -8.68
CA LYS A 74 -33.52 -4.61 -10.10
C LYS A 74 -32.84 -5.63 -11.02
N LEU A 75 -31.66 -6.11 -10.69
CA LEU A 75 -30.98 -7.17 -11.45
C LEU A 75 -31.86 -8.43 -11.53
N LYS A 76 -32.44 -8.85 -10.40
CA LYS A 76 -33.34 -10.00 -10.34
C LYS A 76 -34.55 -9.84 -11.29
N TYR A 77 -35.17 -8.66 -11.29
CA TYR A 77 -36.31 -8.39 -12.20
C TYR A 77 -35.89 -8.42 -13.68
N ILE A 78 -34.71 -7.89 -14.00
CA ILE A 78 -34.17 -7.98 -15.37
C ILE A 78 -33.96 -9.44 -15.78
N GLU A 79 -33.43 -10.29 -14.89
CA GLU A 79 -33.25 -11.73 -15.15
C GLU A 79 -34.57 -12.47 -15.37
N GLU A 80 -35.58 -12.14 -14.59
CA GLU A 80 -36.96 -12.68 -14.82
C GLU A 80 -37.51 -12.22 -16.16
N MET A 81 -37.35 -10.94 -16.54
CA MET A 81 -37.76 -10.41 -17.85
C MET A 81 -37.02 -11.10 -19.00
N ILE A 82 -35.69 -11.32 -18.86
CA ILE A 82 -34.91 -12.05 -19.86
C ILE A 82 -35.49 -13.46 -20.07
N THR A 83 -35.82 -14.15 -19.00
CA THR A 83 -36.37 -15.50 -19.06
C THR A 83 -37.71 -15.50 -19.79
N ILE A 84 -38.61 -14.55 -19.52
CA ILE A 84 -39.90 -14.41 -20.19
C ILE A 84 -39.70 -14.11 -21.68
N GLU A 85 -38.86 -13.14 -22.03
CA GLU A 85 -38.65 -12.73 -23.40
C GLU A 85 -37.89 -13.77 -24.25
N LYS A 86 -36.99 -14.56 -23.64
CA LYS A 86 -36.38 -15.75 -24.28
C LYS A 86 -37.45 -16.82 -24.60
N ASN A 87 -38.30 -17.13 -23.65
CA ASN A 87 -39.40 -18.09 -23.89
C ASN A 87 -40.39 -17.59 -24.97
N ASN A 88 -40.61 -16.29 -25.03
CA ASN A 88 -41.42 -15.68 -26.10
C ASN A 88 -40.72 -15.81 -27.47
N TYR A 89 -39.42 -15.56 -27.53
CA TYR A 89 -38.63 -15.71 -28.73
C TYR A 89 -38.63 -17.15 -29.23
N ASP A 90 -38.44 -18.13 -28.36
CA ASP A 90 -38.41 -19.56 -28.69
C ASP A 90 -39.78 -20.01 -29.24
N ARG A 91 -40.90 -19.58 -28.64
CA ARG A 91 -42.26 -19.84 -29.11
C ARG A 91 -42.50 -19.22 -30.50
N LEU A 92 -42.08 -17.97 -30.74
CA LEU A 92 -42.17 -17.30 -32.02
C LEU A 92 -41.39 -18.02 -33.12
N ASN A 93 -40.21 -18.56 -32.79
CA ASN A 93 -39.39 -19.30 -33.74
C ASN A 93 -40.03 -20.60 -34.24
N GLN A 94 -40.84 -21.25 -33.40
CA GLN A 94 -41.54 -22.47 -33.72
C GLN A 94 -42.76 -22.24 -34.65
N VAL A 95 -43.23 -21.00 -34.78
CA VAL A 95 -44.37 -20.68 -35.64
C VAL A 95 -43.89 -20.28 -37.04
N SER A 96 -44.16 -21.13 -38.02
CA SER A 96 -43.74 -20.94 -39.43
C SER A 96 -44.40 -19.74 -40.12
N SER A 97 -45.60 -19.34 -39.70
CA SER A 97 -46.35 -18.20 -40.27
C SER A 97 -45.84 -16.82 -39.79
N LYS A 98 -44.94 -16.76 -38.83
CA LYS A 98 -44.37 -15.51 -38.33
C LYS A 98 -43.26 -15.00 -39.23
N SER A 99 -43.28 -13.69 -39.52
CA SER A 99 -42.28 -13.03 -40.36
C SER A 99 -40.88 -13.00 -39.67
N ALA A 100 -39.83 -12.95 -40.50
CA ALA A 100 -38.46 -12.74 -39.99
C ALA A 100 -38.37 -11.45 -39.16
N PHE A 101 -39.05 -10.39 -39.55
CA PHE A 101 -39.09 -9.12 -38.84
C PHE A 101 -39.65 -9.25 -37.40
N GLU A 102 -40.73 -10.03 -37.20
CA GLU A 102 -41.29 -10.26 -35.87
C GLU A 102 -40.32 -11.04 -34.97
N LYS A 103 -39.62 -12.04 -35.53
CA LYS A 103 -38.62 -12.84 -34.81
C LYS A 103 -37.41 -12.00 -34.44
N ASP A 104 -36.90 -11.18 -35.34
CA ASP A 104 -35.77 -10.28 -35.10
C ASP A 104 -36.13 -9.19 -34.07
N THR A 105 -37.34 -8.63 -34.14
CA THR A 105 -37.83 -7.68 -33.14
C THR A 105 -37.84 -8.28 -31.73
N GLN A 106 -38.29 -9.53 -31.59
CA GLN A 106 -38.31 -10.22 -30.30
C GLN A 106 -36.88 -10.54 -29.80
N LYS A 107 -35.98 -10.94 -30.71
CA LYS A 107 -34.57 -11.16 -30.41
C LYS A 107 -33.88 -9.88 -29.91
N LEU A 108 -34.17 -8.74 -30.54
CA LEU A 108 -33.63 -7.44 -30.09
C LEU A 108 -34.06 -7.07 -28.67
N LYS A 109 -35.31 -7.42 -28.25
CA LYS A 109 -35.74 -7.21 -26.86
C LYS A 109 -34.87 -8.02 -25.89
N VAL A 110 -34.59 -9.29 -26.21
CA VAL A 110 -33.70 -10.13 -25.39
C VAL A 110 -32.30 -9.52 -25.29
N ILE A 111 -31.72 -9.10 -26.42
CA ILE A 111 -30.39 -8.47 -26.47
C ILE A 111 -30.36 -7.19 -25.64
N ASN A 112 -31.36 -6.33 -25.70
CA ASN A 112 -31.45 -5.10 -24.91
C ASN A 112 -31.53 -5.38 -23.41
N LEU A 113 -32.26 -6.40 -23.00
CA LEU A 113 -32.34 -6.83 -21.59
C LEU A 113 -31.01 -7.42 -21.11
N GLU A 114 -30.33 -8.21 -21.93
CA GLU A 114 -28.99 -8.72 -21.59
C GLU A 114 -27.95 -7.59 -21.43
N SER A 115 -28.05 -6.56 -22.31
CA SER A 115 -27.23 -5.34 -22.14
C SER A 115 -27.55 -4.63 -20.82
N SER A 116 -28.85 -4.46 -20.52
CA SER A 116 -29.27 -3.83 -19.25
C SER A 116 -28.83 -4.64 -18.02
N LYS A 117 -28.79 -5.97 -18.12
CA LYS A 117 -28.26 -6.86 -17.10
C LYS A 117 -26.76 -6.60 -16.86
N ALA A 118 -25.98 -6.51 -17.94
CA ALA A 118 -24.55 -6.22 -17.86
C ALA A 118 -24.28 -4.87 -17.18
N ASP A 119 -25.00 -3.82 -17.55
CA ASP A 119 -24.90 -2.49 -16.93
C ASP A 119 -25.23 -2.53 -15.43
N MET A 120 -26.25 -3.31 -15.06
CA MET A 120 -26.64 -3.46 -13.65
C MET A 120 -25.57 -4.21 -12.81
N ILE A 121 -24.92 -5.21 -13.38
CA ILE A 121 -23.81 -5.91 -12.75
C ILE A 121 -22.64 -4.95 -12.49
N ILE A 122 -22.26 -4.14 -13.48
CA ILE A 122 -21.21 -3.13 -13.35
C ILE A 122 -21.55 -2.15 -12.22
N LYS A 123 -22.80 -1.67 -12.17
CA LYS A 123 -23.27 -0.77 -11.10
C LYS A 123 -23.16 -1.41 -9.71
N ILE A 124 -23.56 -2.67 -9.57
CA ILE A 124 -23.48 -3.41 -8.32
C ILE A 124 -22.02 -3.54 -7.84
N GLU A 125 -21.10 -3.91 -8.74
CA GLU A 125 -19.67 -4.03 -8.38
C GLU A 125 -19.07 -2.67 -8.01
N SER A 126 -19.40 -1.60 -8.71
CA SER A 126 -18.96 -0.24 -8.36
C SER A 126 -19.47 0.21 -6.98
N LEU A 127 -20.71 -0.14 -6.64
CA LEU A 127 -21.26 0.16 -5.30
C LEU A 127 -20.56 -0.64 -4.18
N LYS A 128 -20.24 -1.92 -4.43
CA LYS A 128 -19.46 -2.74 -3.51
C LYS A 128 -18.08 -2.13 -3.25
N ASP A 129 -17.35 -1.81 -4.32
CA ASP A 129 -16.04 -1.16 -4.23
C ASP A 129 -16.12 0.15 -3.43
N THR A 130 -17.13 0.97 -3.71
CA THR A 130 -17.36 2.23 -2.97
C THR A 130 -17.61 1.97 -1.48
N ILE A 131 -18.40 0.96 -1.12
CA ILE A 131 -18.69 0.59 0.26
C ILE A 131 -17.43 0.07 0.97
N ASP A 132 -16.66 -0.77 0.30
CA ASP A 132 -15.42 -1.33 0.84
C ASP A 132 -14.39 -0.23 1.08
N ASN A 133 -14.25 0.72 0.16
CA ASN A 133 -13.38 1.89 0.29
C ASN A 133 -13.79 2.86 1.40
N LYS A 134 -15.01 2.73 1.95
CA LYS A 134 -15.49 3.51 3.08
C LYS A 134 -15.14 2.91 4.45
N LYS A 135 -14.61 1.70 4.50
CA LYS A 135 -14.21 1.05 5.75
C LYS A 135 -12.72 0.67 5.72
N LEU A 136 -11.90 1.46 6.39
CA LEU A 136 -10.46 1.28 6.42
C LEU A 136 -10.07 0.44 7.62
N VAL A 137 -9.57 -0.75 7.33
CA VAL A 137 -9.09 -1.72 8.32
C VAL A 137 -7.60 -1.88 8.16
N GLU A 138 -6.86 -1.73 9.27
CA GLU A 138 -5.42 -1.95 9.29
C GLU A 138 -5.10 -3.27 10.01
N LYS A 139 -4.24 -4.11 9.40
CA LYS A 139 -4.00 -5.46 9.92
C LYS A 139 -3.00 -5.49 11.07
N SER A 140 -1.80 -5.00 10.85
CA SER A 140 -0.67 -5.19 11.78
C SER A 140 0.21 -3.98 11.97
N ASN A 141 0.09 -2.94 11.14
CA ASN A 141 0.92 -1.76 11.21
C ASN A 141 0.67 -0.94 12.50
N TYR A 142 1.67 -0.22 12.89
CA TYR A 142 1.58 0.77 13.97
C TYR A 142 0.89 2.02 13.46
N ILE A 143 -0.14 2.49 14.15
CA ILE A 143 -0.86 3.73 13.80
C ILE A 143 -0.12 4.90 14.41
N PHE A 144 0.48 5.72 13.56
CA PHE A 144 1.33 6.83 14.01
C PHE A 144 0.54 8.11 14.27
N ASN A 145 -0.41 8.44 13.39
CA ASN A 145 -1.21 9.66 13.45
C ASN A 145 -2.56 9.44 12.78
N ILE A 146 -3.65 9.89 13.39
CA ILE A 146 -4.99 9.90 12.80
C ILE A 146 -5.38 11.35 12.52
N ALA A 147 -5.47 11.69 11.22
CA ALA A 147 -5.63 13.06 10.75
C ALA A 147 -7.08 13.57 10.78
N VAL A 148 -8.07 12.69 10.94
CA VAL A 148 -9.50 13.01 10.85
C VAL A 148 -10.26 12.53 12.08
N LYS A 149 -11.38 13.20 12.39
CA LYS A 149 -12.24 12.90 13.54
C LYS A 149 -13.65 12.55 13.09
N GLU A 150 -14.39 11.89 13.95
CA GLU A 150 -15.81 11.66 13.75
C GLU A 150 -16.55 12.99 13.57
N GLY A 151 -17.38 13.06 12.53
CA GLY A 151 -18.08 14.27 12.10
C GLY A 151 -17.41 15.01 10.95
N ASP A 152 -16.13 14.82 10.70
CA ASP A 152 -15.42 15.45 9.57
C ASP A 152 -16.00 14.98 8.23
N TYR A 153 -15.90 15.85 7.21
CA TYR A 153 -16.19 15.45 5.83
C TYR A 153 -14.89 15.42 5.03
N VAL A 154 -14.64 14.29 4.36
CA VAL A 154 -13.43 14.05 3.58
C VAL A 154 -13.76 13.91 2.09
N ASN A 155 -12.80 14.30 1.25
CA ASN A 155 -12.82 14.07 -0.18
C ASN A 155 -11.83 12.98 -0.57
N ALA A 156 -11.93 12.46 -1.79
CA ALA A 156 -10.89 11.59 -2.33
C ALA A 156 -9.51 12.29 -2.28
N GLY A 157 -8.49 11.57 -1.82
CA GLY A 157 -7.15 12.10 -1.62
C GLY A 157 -6.88 12.75 -0.25
N THR A 158 -7.91 12.98 0.59
CA THR A 158 -7.72 13.48 1.96
C THR A 158 -6.94 12.46 2.79
N LEU A 159 -5.88 12.90 3.49
CA LEU A 159 -5.13 12.06 4.43
C LEU A 159 -6.05 11.66 5.59
N LEU A 160 -6.15 10.38 5.85
CA LEU A 160 -6.97 9.83 6.95
C LEU A 160 -6.12 9.46 8.15
N TYR A 161 -5.03 8.72 7.92
CA TYR A 161 -4.07 8.34 8.96
C TYR A 161 -2.72 7.99 8.36
N GLU A 162 -1.70 7.95 9.22
CA GLU A 162 -0.37 7.45 8.89
C GLU A 162 -0.13 6.14 9.65
N SER A 163 0.42 5.14 8.96
CA SER A 163 0.81 3.88 9.57
C SER A 163 2.25 3.52 9.23
N LYS A 164 2.87 2.69 10.09
CA LYS A 164 4.28 2.30 9.98
C LYS A 164 4.42 0.80 10.15
N ASP A 165 5.15 0.17 9.25
CA ASP A 165 5.53 -1.24 9.38
C ASP A 165 6.74 -1.35 10.33
N LEU A 166 6.50 -1.86 11.53
CA LEU A 166 7.52 -2.10 12.56
C LEU A 166 8.09 -3.52 12.52
N SER A 167 7.87 -4.29 11.45
CA SER A 167 8.39 -5.66 11.35
C SER A 167 9.91 -5.72 11.27
N LYS A 168 10.51 -4.69 10.67
CA LYS A 168 11.98 -4.52 10.53
C LYS A 168 12.34 -3.06 10.68
N GLY A 169 13.62 -2.81 10.95
CA GLY A 169 14.20 -1.48 10.93
C GLY A 169 15.01 -1.24 9.67
N LYS A 170 15.07 0.01 9.26
CA LYS A 170 15.85 0.48 8.13
C LYS A 170 16.80 1.60 8.59
N LEU A 171 18.07 1.48 8.20
CA LEU A 171 19.07 2.54 8.33
C LEU A 171 19.44 3.00 6.91
N GLU A 172 19.37 4.30 6.67
CA GLU A 172 19.78 4.91 5.42
C GLU A 172 21.02 5.78 5.67
N ILE A 173 22.10 5.51 4.94
CA ILE A 173 23.33 6.31 4.98
C ILE A 173 23.69 6.78 3.58
N PHE A 174 24.48 7.84 3.52
CA PHE A 174 25.02 8.37 2.26
C PHE A 174 26.53 8.17 2.25
N VAL A 175 26.99 7.30 1.35
CA VAL A 175 28.38 6.90 1.24
C VAL A 175 28.99 7.57 0.01
N PRO A 176 30.17 8.25 0.13
CA PRO A 176 30.85 8.82 -1.03
C PRO A 176 31.04 7.80 -2.15
N ILE A 177 30.80 8.20 -3.40
CA ILE A 177 30.85 7.29 -4.56
C ILE A 177 32.21 6.57 -4.65
N ALA A 178 33.30 7.25 -4.33
CA ALA A 178 34.64 6.68 -4.33
C ALA A 178 34.82 5.52 -3.32
N GLN A 179 34.03 5.50 -2.23
CA GLN A 179 34.17 4.52 -1.13
C GLN A 179 33.20 3.34 -1.29
N ILE A 180 32.26 3.38 -2.22
CA ILE A 180 31.22 2.34 -2.38
C ILE A 180 31.82 0.93 -2.56
N ASN A 181 32.87 0.81 -3.34
CA ASN A 181 33.49 -0.50 -3.58
C ASN A 181 34.24 -1.04 -2.35
N GLU A 182 34.70 -0.14 -1.48
CA GLU A 182 35.41 -0.51 -0.25
C GLU A 182 34.47 -1.09 0.80
N ILE A 183 33.26 -0.55 0.93
CA ILE A 183 32.30 -0.98 1.97
C ILE A 183 31.61 -2.31 1.62
N LYS A 184 31.53 -2.69 0.35
CA LYS A 184 30.78 -3.89 -0.10
C LYS A 184 31.21 -5.19 0.56
N ASN A 185 32.50 -5.32 0.91
CA ASN A 185 33.09 -6.55 1.43
C ASN A 185 33.53 -6.42 2.88
N LYS A 186 33.21 -5.32 3.55
CA LYS A 186 33.56 -5.08 4.94
C LYS A 186 32.52 -5.60 5.90
N ASP A 187 32.96 -5.98 7.11
CA ASP A 187 32.08 -6.27 8.21
C ASP A 187 31.38 -4.99 8.71
N ILE A 188 30.12 -5.11 9.05
CA ILE A 188 29.30 -3.99 9.55
C ILE A 188 29.27 -4.05 11.08
N TYR A 189 29.57 -2.93 11.71
CA TYR A 189 29.45 -2.74 13.16
C TYR A 189 28.36 -1.72 13.42
N LEU A 190 27.46 -2.05 14.34
CA LEU A 190 26.39 -1.16 14.82
C LEU A 190 26.62 -0.85 16.29
N ASP A 191 26.72 0.43 16.63
CA ASP A 191 27.06 0.89 18.01
C ASP A 191 28.29 0.15 18.57
N ASP A 192 29.36 0.04 17.78
CA ASP A 192 30.63 -0.64 18.08
C ASP A 192 30.57 -2.17 18.19
N VAL A 193 29.42 -2.79 17.99
CA VAL A 193 29.22 -4.25 18.04
C VAL A 193 29.16 -4.82 16.63
N LYS A 194 29.94 -5.88 16.34
CA LYS A 194 29.86 -6.58 15.06
C LYS A 194 28.46 -7.12 14.85
N SER A 195 27.89 -6.85 13.68
CA SER A 195 26.52 -7.22 13.31
C SER A 195 26.52 -8.17 12.11
N ASP A 196 25.53 -9.07 12.06
CA ASP A 196 25.26 -9.91 10.90
C ASP A 196 24.44 -9.19 9.81
N VAL A 197 24.16 -7.90 10.01
CA VAL A 197 23.47 -7.05 9.04
C VAL A 197 24.32 -6.93 7.78
N LYS A 198 23.67 -6.98 6.64
CA LYS A 198 24.31 -6.79 5.33
C LYS A 198 23.70 -5.57 4.64
N ILE A 199 24.47 -5.01 3.71
CA ILE A 199 23.94 -4.01 2.79
C ILE A 199 22.78 -4.62 2.03
N SER A 200 21.60 -4.04 2.17
CA SER A 200 20.37 -4.48 1.49
C SER A 200 20.31 -3.91 0.09
N LYS A 201 20.63 -2.63 -0.05
CA LYS A 201 20.57 -1.93 -1.34
C LYS A 201 21.59 -0.79 -1.41
N ILE A 202 22.18 -0.60 -2.57
CA ILE A 202 22.97 0.58 -2.94
C ILE A 202 22.26 1.21 -4.13
N TYR A 203 22.00 2.51 -4.07
CA TYR A 203 21.41 3.26 -5.17
C TYR A 203 22.55 3.78 -6.07
N ASP A 204 22.46 3.50 -7.36
CA ASP A 204 23.52 3.86 -8.33
C ASP A 204 23.37 5.30 -8.86
N VAL A 205 22.40 6.06 -8.36
CA VAL A 205 22.18 7.46 -8.72
C VAL A 205 22.11 8.27 -7.44
N ALA A 206 22.92 9.34 -7.37
CA ALA A 206 22.91 10.29 -6.27
C ALA A 206 21.59 11.09 -6.26
N ASP A 207 21.11 11.43 -5.08
CA ASP A 207 19.96 12.34 -4.95
C ASP A 207 20.37 13.81 -5.08
N VAL A 208 19.39 14.71 -5.11
CA VAL A 208 19.61 16.15 -5.28
C VAL A 208 20.35 16.77 -4.10
N THR A 209 20.25 16.19 -2.91
CA THR A 209 20.86 16.72 -1.67
C THR A 209 22.28 16.18 -1.50
N ASN A 210 22.50 14.90 -1.86
CA ASN A 210 23.75 14.18 -1.64
C ASN A 210 24.45 13.86 -2.97
N ILE A 211 24.79 14.90 -3.74
CA ILE A 211 25.24 14.82 -5.13
C ILE A 211 26.53 14.01 -5.38
N SER A 212 27.34 13.77 -4.37
CA SER A 212 28.62 13.01 -4.46
C SER A 212 28.57 11.71 -3.68
N SER A 213 27.40 11.27 -3.24
CA SER A 213 27.23 10.08 -2.42
C SER A 213 26.07 9.24 -2.93
N TYR A 214 26.20 7.92 -2.79
CA TYR A 214 25.09 7.00 -3.03
C TYR A 214 24.38 6.67 -1.73
N LYS A 215 23.07 6.57 -1.80
CA LYS A 215 22.26 6.07 -0.69
C LYS A 215 22.48 4.58 -0.54
N VAL A 216 22.75 4.14 0.70
CA VAL A 216 22.92 2.74 1.08
C VAL A 216 21.92 2.40 2.17
N GLU A 217 21.19 1.33 1.98
CA GLU A 217 20.18 0.84 2.92
C GLU A 217 20.66 -0.43 3.63
N LEU A 218 20.51 -0.43 4.94
CA LEU A 218 20.70 -1.60 5.80
C LEU A 218 19.37 -1.95 6.45
N ILE A 219 19.01 -3.25 6.44
CA ILE A 219 17.76 -3.73 7.05
C ILE A 219 18.11 -4.55 8.29
N ILE A 220 17.51 -4.19 9.42
CA ILE A 220 17.70 -4.82 10.71
C ILE A 220 16.43 -5.58 11.07
N SER A 221 16.58 -6.87 11.38
CA SER A 221 15.51 -7.69 11.95
C SER A 221 15.48 -7.57 13.47
N ASN A 222 14.35 -7.90 14.09
CA ASN A 222 14.18 -7.94 15.56
C ASN A 222 14.51 -6.60 16.26
N VAL A 223 13.95 -5.53 15.76
CA VAL A 223 14.10 -4.19 16.34
C VAL A 223 13.16 -4.00 17.52
N ASN A 224 13.72 -3.64 18.68
CA ASN A 224 12.94 -3.34 19.88
C ASN A 224 12.63 -1.85 20.05
N THR A 225 13.49 -0.96 19.52
CA THR A 225 13.36 0.48 19.70
C THR A 225 13.67 1.21 18.39
N PHE A 226 12.68 1.92 17.87
CA PHE A 226 12.81 2.76 16.69
C PHE A 226 13.20 4.21 17.05
N SER A 227 13.52 4.99 16.04
CA SER A 227 13.85 6.42 16.14
C SER A 227 15.13 6.75 16.94
N LYS A 228 15.94 5.76 17.28
CA LYS A 228 17.27 5.98 17.85
C LYS A 228 18.30 6.26 16.74
N LEU A 229 19.30 7.06 17.07
CA LEU A 229 20.50 7.21 16.24
C LEU A 229 21.39 5.98 16.44
N VAL A 230 21.88 5.41 15.34
CA VAL A 230 22.75 4.24 15.32
C VAL A 230 24.06 4.63 14.63
N LYS A 231 25.18 4.33 15.26
CA LYS A 231 26.51 4.42 14.67
C LYS A 231 26.76 3.21 13.78
N ILE A 232 27.22 3.43 12.57
CA ILE A 232 27.48 2.39 11.58
C ILE A 232 28.93 2.52 11.13
N GLU A 233 29.70 1.46 11.27
CA GLU A 233 31.08 1.40 10.81
C GLU A 233 31.31 0.22 9.88
N PHE A 234 32.15 0.41 8.90
CA PHE A 234 32.63 -0.62 7.98
C PHE A 234 34.13 -0.89 8.27
N ARG A 235 34.38 -2.09 8.79
CA ARG A 235 35.73 -2.51 9.19
C ARG A 235 36.25 -3.71 8.40
#